data_85fccaec6d9c99210a746fecc5c04eba
#
_entry.id   85fccaec6d9c99210a746fecc5c04eba
#
_cell.length_a   1.000
_cell.length_b   1.000
_cell.length_c   1.000
_cell.angle_alpha   90.00
_cell.angle_beta   90.00
_cell.angle_gamma   90.00
#
_symmetry.space_group_name_H-M   'P 1'
#
loop_
_entity.id
_entity.type
_entity.pdbx_description
1 polymer ?
#
loop_
_entity_poly.entity_id
_entity_poly.type
_entity_poly.pdbx_seq_one_letter_code
_entity_poly.pdbx_strand_id
1 'polypeptide(L)'
;MADLADVSGYSELKNVPIVPIGHSAMATYPWNFAAWNAERTLAVISLHGDAPRTNLTGYGRENLEWGRTRNINGIPGLMIEGEYEWWEARVNPAQAFRMMYPESCISFLCDAGRGHFDVADETAAYIALFLEKAVSLRLTDEVTKDGKVKLNPINPTKGWLAERWHPNQKKRAKAAFYSQYKGDVHDAFWYFDREMAEATEARYVQSRGKEEQYLGFEQSGSLLAYDKKQHVRVQPRFNPKADGITFHLKAVCTDSLRTKLSDEHADATPTISRICGPVEKVN
;
A
#
# COMPACT_ATOMS: atom_id res chain seq x y z
N MET A 1 19.42 -2.23 18.20
CA MET A 1 20.19 -1.06 17.73
C MET A 1 21.53 -0.92 18.44
N ALA A 2 21.65 -1.18 19.75
CA ALA A 2 22.95 -1.16 20.43
C ALA A 2 23.92 -2.17 19.79
N ASP A 3 23.51 -3.42 19.66
CA ASP A 3 24.31 -4.48 19.05
C ASP A 3 24.69 -4.15 17.60
N LEU A 4 23.75 -3.54 16.85
CA LEU A 4 24.03 -3.11 15.48
C LEU A 4 25.10 -2.00 15.45
N ALA A 5 25.03 -1.04 16.36
CA ALA A 5 26.04 0.01 16.48
C ALA A 5 27.41 -0.57 16.84
N ASP A 6 27.45 -1.52 17.75
CA ASP A 6 28.69 -2.16 18.20
C ASP A 6 29.34 -3.00 17.07
N VAL A 7 28.54 -3.73 16.28
CA VAL A 7 29.03 -4.53 15.14
C VAL A 7 29.44 -3.69 13.96
N SER A 8 28.70 -2.61 13.66
CA SER A 8 28.95 -1.75 12.49
C SER A 8 30.00 -0.67 12.73
N GLY A 9 30.30 -0.35 13.99
CA GLY A 9 31.15 0.78 14.37
C GLY A 9 30.50 2.17 14.31
N TYR A 10 29.19 2.23 13.97
CA TYR A 10 28.42 3.48 13.93
C TYR A 10 27.66 3.67 15.25
N SER A 11 28.31 4.32 16.22
CA SER A 11 27.76 4.51 17.56
C SER A 11 26.44 5.27 17.61
N GLU A 12 26.19 6.16 16.64
CA GLU A 12 24.97 6.95 16.48
C GLU A 12 23.71 6.09 16.27
N LEU A 13 23.86 4.88 15.72
CA LEU A 13 22.74 3.95 15.54
C LEU A 13 22.01 3.60 16.83
N LYS A 14 22.67 3.76 17.99
CA LYS A 14 22.03 3.58 19.30
C LYS A 14 20.86 4.53 19.51
N ASN A 15 20.95 5.75 18.94
CA ASN A 15 20.11 6.89 19.31
C ASN A 15 19.35 7.53 18.14
N VAL A 16 19.64 7.15 16.88
CA VAL A 16 18.97 7.73 15.71
C VAL A 16 17.47 7.44 15.71
N PRO A 17 16.65 8.35 15.17
CA PRO A 17 15.26 8.09 14.86
C PRO A 17 15.09 6.93 13.89
N ILE A 18 13.94 6.28 13.95
CA ILE A 18 13.63 5.10 13.14
C ILE A 18 12.40 5.37 12.28
N VAL A 19 12.44 4.91 11.04
CA VAL A 19 11.29 4.80 10.16
C VAL A 19 10.98 3.32 9.97
N PRO A 20 10.02 2.75 10.70
CA PRO A 20 9.59 1.39 10.45
C PRO A 20 8.83 1.32 9.11
N ILE A 21 9.20 0.35 8.28
CA ILE A 21 8.58 0.06 7.00
C ILE A 21 8.13 -1.39 6.99
N GLY A 22 6.93 -1.65 6.51
CA GLY A 22 6.40 -3.00 6.33
C GLY A 22 5.59 -3.14 5.06
N HIS A 23 5.67 -4.31 4.45
CA HIS A 23 4.95 -4.65 3.22
C HIS A 23 4.03 -5.83 3.45
N SER A 24 2.82 -5.78 2.86
CA SER A 24 1.88 -6.89 2.86
C SER A 24 1.52 -7.37 4.29
N ALA A 25 1.73 -8.64 4.59
CA ALA A 25 1.48 -9.22 5.92
C ALA A 25 2.25 -8.53 7.06
N MET A 26 3.36 -7.84 6.75
CA MET A 26 4.16 -7.10 7.72
C MET A 26 3.79 -5.63 7.80
N ALA A 27 2.78 -5.17 7.06
CA ALA A 27 2.41 -3.76 7.00
C ALA A 27 1.73 -3.23 8.27
N THR A 28 1.27 -4.10 9.17
CA THR A 28 0.79 -3.72 10.51
C THR A 28 1.93 -3.47 11.51
N TYR A 29 3.10 -4.08 11.28
CA TYR A 29 4.26 -3.92 12.15
C TYR A 29 4.69 -2.47 12.35
N PRO A 30 4.81 -1.63 11.29
CA PRO A 30 5.22 -0.24 11.45
C PRO A 30 4.33 0.57 12.39
N TRP A 31 3.03 0.37 12.35
CA TRP A 31 2.06 1.02 13.22
C TRP A 31 2.23 0.59 14.69
N ASN A 32 2.37 -0.72 14.90
CA ASN A 32 2.61 -1.29 16.23
C ASN A 32 3.94 -0.83 16.82
N PHE A 33 4.98 -0.74 15.98
CA PHE A 33 6.27 -0.19 16.39
C PHE A 33 6.15 1.27 16.83
N ALA A 34 5.47 2.10 16.06
CA ALA A 34 5.25 3.51 16.39
C ALA A 34 4.47 3.68 17.69
N ALA A 35 3.43 2.89 17.91
CA ALA A 35 2.66 2.90 19.14
C ALA A 35 3.48 2.43 20.36
N TRP A 36 4.42 1.51 20.16
CA TRP A 36 5.30 0.99 21.20
C TRP A 36 6.45 1.94 21.50
N ASN A 37 7.04 2.58 20.48
CA ASN A 37 8.24 3.40 20.61
C ASN A 37 8.09 4.76 19.88
N ALA A 38 7.06 5.49 20.27
CA ALA A 38 6.67 6.77 19.66
C ALA A 38 7.81 7.80 19.66
N GLU A 39 8.61 7.84 20.73
CA GLU A 39 9.70 8.80 20.93
C GLU A 39 10.85 8.64 19.92
N ARG A 40 11.04 7.44 19.35
CA ARG A 40 12.06 7.16 18.33
C ARG A 40 11.49 7.05 16.92
N THR A 41 10.19 7.07 16.75
CA THR A 41 9.57 6.91 15.43
C THR A 41 9.49 8.25 14.72
N LEU A 42 10.29 8.41 13.68
CA LEU A 42 10.27 9.62 12.83
C LEU A 42 9.02 9.66 11.95
N ALA A 43 8.73 8.56 11.29
CA ALA A 43 7.58 8.37 10.41
C ALA A 43 7.24 6.88 10.31
N VAL A 44 6.09 6.54 9.75
CA VAL A 44 5.64 5.17 9.50
C VAL A 44 5.37 4.98 8.01
N ILE A 45 5.77 3.85 7.44
CA ILE A 45 5.42 3.48 6.05
C ILE A 45 4.81 2.08 6.02
N SER A 46 3.58 2.00 5.57
CA SER A 46 2.81 0.76 5.38
C SER A 46 2.54 0.57 3.89
N LEU A 47 3.21 -0.42 3.29
CA LEU A 47 3.11 -0.73 1.87
C LEU A 47 2.17 -1.91 1.65
N HIS A 48 1.14 -1.71 0.84
CA HIS A 48 0.21 -2.76 0.41
C HIS A 48 -0.37 -3.57 1.57
N GLY A 49 -0.80 -2.87 2.62
CA GLY A 49 -1.22 -3.52 3.86
C GLY A 49 -2.22 -2.74 4.69
N ASP A 50 -2.28 -3.07 5.96
CA ASP A 50 -3.35 -2.65 6.84
C ASP A 50 -3.15 -1.26 7.44
N ALA A 51 -4.26 -0.66 7.84
CA ALA A 51 -4.31 0.56 8.63
C ALA A 51 -3.85 0.32 10.08
N PRO A 52 -3.62 1.40 10.87
CA PRO A 52 -3.33 1.26 12.29
C PRO A 52 -4.39 0.45 13.03
N ARG A 53 -3.98 -0.42 13.92
CA ARG A 53 -4.86 -1.24 14.78
C ARG A 53 -5.83 -2.13 14.01
N THR A 54 -5.45 -2.58 12.85
CA THR A 54 -6.25 -3.52 12.06
C THR A 54 -5.38 -4.62 11.49
N ASN A 55 -5.96 -5.80 11.34
CA ASN A 55 -5.39 -6.93 10.65
C ASN A 55 -6.54 -7.63 9.90
N LEU A 56 -6.94 -7.02 8.79
CA LEU A 56 -8.09 -7.48 8.01
C LEU A 56 -7.75 -8.59 7.03
N THR A 57 -6.47 -8.78 6.76
CA THR A 57 -6.04 -9.76 5.76
C THR A 57 -6.06 -11.19 6.25
N GLY A 58 -6.14 -11.40 7.55
CA GLY A 58 -6.01 -12.72 8.16
C GLY A 58 -4.59 -13.32 8.06
N TYR A 59 -3.63 -12.57 7.54
CA TYR A 59 -2.22 -12.95 7.49
C TYR A 59 -1.48 -12.38 8.69
N GLY A 60 -0.69 -13.23 9.36
CA GLY A 60 0.08 -12.81 10.51
C GLY A 60 -0.70 -12.88 11.83
N ARG A 61 -0.20 -12.19 12.83
CA ARG A 61 -0.78 -12.14 14.17
C ARG A 61 -1.73 -10.97 14.30
N GLU A 62 -2.68 -11.09 15.23
CA GLU A 62 -3.52 -9.98 15.63
C GLU A 62 -2.69 -8.75 16.01
N ASN A 63 -3.22 -7.56 15.75
CA ASN A 63 -2.61 -6.33 16.21
C ASN A 63 -2.54 -6.34 17.74
N LEU A 64 -1.42 -5.86 18.25
CA LEU A 64 -1.25 -5.69 19.68
C LEU A 64 -2.28 -4.71 20.23
N GLU A 65 -2.83 -5.00 21.40
CA GLU A 65 -3.63 -4.03 22.12
C GLU A 65 -2.77 -2.81 22.50
N TRP A 66 -3.20 -1.66 22.02
CA TRP A 66 -2.56 -0.39 22.40
C TRP A 66 -3.19 0.09 23.69
N GLY A 67 -2.42 0.13 24.77
CA GLY A 67 -2.87 0.75 26.01
C GLY A 67 -3.21 2.21 25.82
N ARG A 68 -3.87 2.84 26.78
CA ARG A 68 -4.29 4.26 26.73
C ARG A 68 -3.14 5.23 26.52
N THR A 69 -1.94 4.87 26.93
CA THR A 69 -0.72 5.67 26.79
C THR A 69 0.01 5.46 25.46
N ARG A 70 -0.35 4.43 24.72
CA ARG A 70 0.26 4.11 23.42
C ARG A 70 -0.57 4.71 22.32
N ASN A 71 -0.01 5.68 21.63
CA ASN A 71 -0.66 6.35 20.50
C ASN A 71 0.39 6.75 19.46
N ILE A 72 -0.10 7.16 18.30
CA ILE A 72 0.72 7.67 17.20
C ILE A 72 0.42 9.14 16.89
N ASN A 73 -0.15 9.88 17.84
CA ASN A 73 -0.46 11.30 17.68
C ASN A 73 0.79 12.09 17.29
N GLY A 74 0.67 12.93 16.28
CA GLY A 74 1.77 13.73 15.77
C GLY A 74 2.88 12.95 15.07
N ILE A 75 2.74 11.63 14.86
CA ILE A 75 3.64 10.82 14.05
C ILE A 75 3.04 10.67 12.65
N PRO A 76 3.73 11.14 11.59
CA PRO A 76 3.22 10.98 10.24
C PRO A 76 3.33 9.53 9.79
N GLY A 77 2.25 9.02 9.22
CA GLY A 77 2.19 7.68 8.65
C GLY A 77 1.71 7.71 7.21
N LEU A 78 2.41 7.00 6.33
CA LEU A 78 2.04 6.83 4.93
C LEU A 78 1.57 5.41 4.70
N MET A 79 0.35 5.29 4.21
CA MET A 79 -0.24 4.04 3.74
C MET A 79 -0.30 4.07 2.21
N ILE A 80 0.22 3.04 1.56
CA ILE A 80 0.20 2.92 0.09
C ILE A 80 -0.50 1.63 -0.28
N GLU A 81 -1.43 1.71 -1.23
CA GLU A 81 -2.02 0.54 -1.89
C GLU A 81 -1.97 0.70 -3.40
N GLY A 82 -1.71 -0.39 -4.11
CA GLY A 82 -1.76 -0.40 -5.57
C GLY A 82 -3.19 -0.31 -6.08
N GLU A 83 -3.39 0.37 -7.21
CA GLU A 83 -4.69 0.51 -7.86
C GLU A 83 -5.32 -0.86 -8.16
N TYR A 84 -4.52 -1.83 -8.60
CA TYR A 84 -5.01 -3.15 -8.99
C TYR A 84 -5.30 -4.08 -7.83
N GLU A 85 -4.81 -3.76 -6.65
CA GLU A 85 -5.13 -4.48 -5.42
C GLU A 85 -6.12 -3.74 -4.52
N TRP A 86 -6.70 -2.63 -4.99
CA TRP A 86 -7.56 -1.77 -4.21
C TRP A 86 -8.53 -2.55 -3.31
N TRP A 87 -8.50 -2.23 -2.02
CA TRP A 87 -9.31 -2.89 -1.03
C TRP A 87 -9.87 -1.90 -0.01
N GLU A 88 -11.14 -1.59 -0.14
CA GLU A 88 -11.87 -0.68 0.76
C GLU A 88 -11.76 -1.09 2.24
N ALA A 89 -11.70 -2.40 2.52
CA ALA A 89 -11.56 -2.91 3.88
C ALA A 89 -10.26 -2.48 4.58
N ARG A 90 -9.24 -2.01 3.84
CA ARG A 90 -8.02 -1.43 4.41
C ARG A 90 -8.09 0.08 4.56
N VAL A 91 -8.73 0.74 3.62
CA VAL A 91 -8.81 2.21 3.56
C VAL A 91 -9.82 2.74 4.57
N ASN A 92 -11.00 2.14 4.65
CA ASN A 92 -12.04 2.57 5.58
C ASN A 92 -11.60 2.56 7.06
N PRO A 93 -10.88 1.54 7.57
CA PRO A 93 -10.32 1.59 8.92
C PRO A 93 -9.31 2.70 9.15
N ALA A 94 -8.51 3.08 8.13
CA ALA A 94 -7.59 4.21 8.26
C ALA A 94 -8.35 5.53 8.43
N GLN A 95 -9.44 5.71 7.70
CA GLN A 95 -10.32 6.87 7.86
C GLN A 95 -11.02 6.87 9.22
N ALA A 96 -11.57 5.74 9.64
CA ALA A 96 -12.15 5.58 10.96
C ALA A 96 -11.14 5.88 12.08
N PHE A 97 -9.89 5.43 11.92
CA PHE A 97 -8.83 5.73 12.87
C PHE A 97 -8.57 7.24 12.98
N ARG A 98 -8.50 7.96 11.85
CA ARG A 98 -8.35 9.42 11.84
C ARG A 98 -9.52 10.14 12.53
N MET A 99 -10.73 9.63 12.38
CA MET A 99 -11.91 10.19 13.07
C MET A 99 -11.85 9.97 14.59
N MET A 100 -11.43 8.78 15.01
CA MET A 100 -11.30 8.42 16.42
C MET A 100 -10.12 9.14 17.09
N TYR A 101 -9.07 9.44 16.34
CA TYR A 101 -7.83 10.06 16.80
C TYR A 101 -7.49 11.27 15.92
N PRO A 102 -8.13 12.43 16.16
CA PRO A 102 -7.99 13.62 15.30
C PRO A 102 -6.56 14.18 15.21
N GLU A 103 -5.70 13.84 16.15
CA GLU A 103 -4.29 14.22 16.15
C GLU A 103 -3.40 13.26 15.32
N SER A 104 -3.98 12.24 14.72
CA SER A 104 -3.25 11.34 13.84
C SER A 104 -2.97 11.99 12.47
N CYS A 105 -1.75 11.78 11.95
CA CYS A 105 -1.27 12.34 10.69
C CYS A 105 -1.12 11.23 9.66
N ILE A 106 -2.23 10.65 9.17
CA ILE A 106 -2.21 9.54 8.21
C ILE A 106 -2.41 10.06 6.80
N SER A 107 -1.41 9.84 5.95
CA SER A 107 -1.43 10.04 4.50
C SER A 107 -1.73 8.73 3.79
N PHE A 108 -2.35 8.83 2.63
CA PHE A 108 -2.67 7.68 1.80
C PHE A 108 -2.30 7.95 0.34
N LEU A 109 -1.75 6.95 -0.32
CA LEU A 109 -1.52 6.92 -1.75
C LEU A 109 -2.17 5.67 -2.36
N CYS A 110 -3.06 5.88 -3.33
CA CYS A 110 -3.37 4.84 -4.31
C CYS A 110 -2.33 4.92 -5.44
N ASP A 111 -1.46 3.93 -5.54
CA ASP A 111 -0.41 3.91 -6.54
C ASP A 111 -0.96 3.47 -7.89
N ALA A 112 -1.09 4.43 -8.79
CA ALA A 112 -1.78 4.27 -10.07
C ALA A 112 -1.10 3.26 -10.99
N GLY A 113 -1.89 2.32 -11.52
CA GLY A 113 -1.42 1.29 -12.45
C GLY A 113 -0.52 0.24 -11.82
N ARG A 114 -0.53 0.09 -10.48
CA ARG A 114 0.33 -0.84 -9.74
C ARG A 114 -0.46 -1.91 -9.02
N GLY A 115 0.13 -3.06 -8.86
CA GLY A 115 -0.37 -4.19 -8.08
C GLY A 115 0.43 -4.40 -6.80
N HIS A 116 0.19 -5.52 -6.14
CA HIS A 116 0.70 -5.81 -4.80
C HIS A 116 2.23 -5.85 -4.65
N PHE A 117 2.93 -6.24 -5.70
CA PHE A 117 4.39 -6.39 -5.68
C PHE A 117 5.11 -5.40 -6.60
N ASP A 118 4.36 -4.46 -7.17
CA ASP A 118 4.93 -3.48 -8.07
C ASP A 118 5.47 -2.30 -7.27
N VAL A 119 6.78 -2.08 -7.39
CA VAL A 119 7.44 -0.88 -6.87
C VAL A 119 8.09 -0.18 -8.04
N ALA A 120 7.74 1.09 -8.23
CA ALA A 120 8.29 1.92 -9.31
C ALA A 120 9.13 3.06 -8.75
N ASP A 121 9.96 3.64 -9.61
CA ASP A 121 10.78 4.80 -9.25
C ASP A 121 9.92 5.97 -8.76
N GLU A 122 8.73 6.16 -9.35
CA GLU A 122 7.79 7.20 -8.95
C GLU A 122 7.21 6.94 -7.54
N THR A 123 7.01 5.67 -7.17
CA THR A 123 6.58 5.29 -5.82
C THR A 123 7.70 5.55 -4.82
N ALA A 124 8.94 5.19 -5.19
CA ALA A 124 10.12 5.47 -4.38
C ALA A 124 10.34 6.98 -4.20
N ALA A 125 10.19 7.77 -5.26
CA ALA A 125 10.28 9.24 -5.20
C ALA A 125 9.20 9.85 -4.31
N TYR A 126 7.98 9.33 -4.35
CA TYR A 126 6.90 9.78 -3.47
C TYR A 126 7.19 9.46 -1.99
N ILE A 127 7.73 8.29 -1.71
CA ILE A 127 8.18 7.90 -0.36
C ILE A 127 9.32 8.82 0.10
N ALA A 128 10.29 9.13 -0.78
CA ALA A 128 11.38 10.04 -0.46
C ALA A 128 10.85 11.43 -0.11
N LEU A 129 9.94 11.99 -0.90
CA LEU A 129 9.29 13.26 -0.60
C LEU A 129 8.60 13.23 0.78
N PHE A 130 7.86 12.15 1.09
CA PHE A 130 7.23 11.99 2.39
C PHE A 130 8.25 12.00 3.54
N LEU A 131 9.35 11.29 3.38
CA LEU A 131 10.41 11.22 4.39
C LEU A 131 11.15 12.55 4.56
N GLU A 132 11.43 13.28 3.48
CA GLU A 132 12.02 14.62 3.54
C GLU A 132 11.16 15.60 4.34
N LYS A 133 9.83 15.58 4.11
CA LYS A 133 8.87 16.38 4.90
C LYS A 133 8.87 15.96 6.37
N ALA A 134 8.86 14.66 6.64
CA ALA A 134 8.91 14.15 8.02
C ALA A 134 10.20 14.58 8.73
N VAL A 135 11.35 14.48 8.07
CA VAL A 135 12.65 14.93 8.61
C VAL A 135 12.59 16.42 8.91
N SER A 136 12.23 17.24 7.92
CA SER A 136 12.26 18.69 8.07
C SER A 136 11.35 19.23 9.17
N LEU A 137 10.24 18.57 9.47
CA LEU A 137 9.29 19.02 10.45
C LEU A 137 9.47 18.41 11.85
N ARG A 138 10.03 17.21 11.91
CA ARG A 138 10.13 16.48 13.18
C ARG A 138 11.52 16.44 13.77
N LEU A 139 12.56 16.37 12.94
CA LEU A 139 13.92 16.27 13.43
C LEU A 139 14.35 17.60 14.08
N THR A 140 14.98 17.52 15.24
CA THR A 140 15.54 18.67 15.95
C THR A 140 17.00 18.42 16.25
N ASP A 141 17.74 19.50 16.55
CA ASP A 141 19.11 19.42 17.06
C ASP A 141 19.17 19.12 18.57
N GLU A 142 18.01 19.00 19.22
CA GLU A 142 17.92 18.72 20.64
C GLU A 142 18.10 17.22 20.90
N VAL A 143 18.90 16.91 21.91
CA VAL A 143 19.16 15.55 22.37
C VAL A 143 18.64 15.42 23.80
N THR A 144 17.95 14.32 24.07
CA THR A 144 17.44 13.98 25.39
C THR A 144 18.59 13.60 26.34
N LYS A 145 18.32 13.52 27.65
CA LYS A 145 19.36 13.17 28.66
C LYS A 145 19.97 11.78 28.42
N ASP A 146 19.23 10.88 27.79
CA ASP A 146 19.67 9.52 27.42
C ASP A 146 20.25 9.45 26.00
N GLY A 147 20.55 10.59 25.40
CA GLY A 147 21.28 10.68 24.12
C GLY A 147 20.43 10.52 22.87
N LYS A 148 19.11 10.38 22.99
CA LYS A 148 18.19 10.25 21.83
C LYS A 148 17.90 11.60 21.20
N VAL A 149 17.76 11.64 19.90
CA VAL A 149 17.28 12.83 19.19
C VAL A 149 15.82 13.08 19.52
N LYS A 150 15.50 14.30 19.91
CA LYS A 150 14.13 14.72 20.18
C LYS A 150 13.37 14.95 18.89
N LEU A 151 12.17 14.41 18.81
CA LEU A 151 11.29 14.56 17.67
C LEU A 151 10.09 15.45 18.00
N ASN A 152 9.86 16.47 17.20
CA ASN A 152 8.68 17.32 17.34
C ASN A 152 7.40 16.56 16.91
N PRO A 153 6.30 16.61 17.67
CA PRO A 153 5.02 16.12 17.19
C PRO A 153 4.46 17.05 16.12
N ILE A 154 3.86 16.48 15.08
CA ILE A 154 3.18 17.26 14.05
C ILE A 154 1.77 17.63 14.54
N ASN A 155 1.39 18.88 14.32
CA ASN A 155 0.01 19.30 14.50
C ASN A 155 -0.75 19.13 13.17
N PRO A 156 -1.71 18.19 13.04
CA PRO A 156 -2.40 17.93 11.78
C PRO A 156 -3.17 19.14 11.25
N THR A 157 -3.59 20.07 12.11
CA THR A 157 -4.32 21.28 11.67
C THR A 157 -3.45 22.26 10.89
N LYS A 158 -2.13 22.07 10.89
CA LYS A 158 -1.17 22.84 10.10
C LYS A 158 -0.85 22.21 8.75
N GLY A 159 -1.41 21.04 8.47
CA GLY A 159 -1.26 20.34 7.20
C GLY A 159 -2.41 20.58 6.22
N TRP A 160 -2.51 19.71 5.26
CA TRP A 160 -3.48 19.73 4.18
C TRP A 160 -4.35 18.49 4.23
N LEU A 161 -5.55 18.60 3.65
CA LEU A 161 -6.44 17.48 3.39
C LEU A 161 -6.63 17.32 1.89
N ALA A 162 -6.68 16.07 1.44
CA ALA A 162 -7.07 15.72 0.08
C ALA A 162 -8.06 14.56 0.14
N GLU A 163 -9.06 14.60 -0.74
CA GLU A 163 -10.00 13.51 -0.91
C GLU A 163 -9.26 12.21 -1.25
N ARG A 164 -9.66 11.11 -0.64
CA ARG A 164 -9.11 9.80 -0.99
C ARG A 164 -9.40 9.47 -2.45
N TRP A 165 -8.63 8.58 -3.02
CA TRP A 165 -8.95 8.05 -4.34
C TRP A 165 -10.22 7.17 -4.29
N HIS A 166 -11.08 7.33 -5.29
CA HIS A 166 -12.28 6.53 -5.50
C HIS A 166 -12.23 5.87 -6.88
N PRO A 167 -12.30 4.53 -6.97
CA PRO A 167 -12.35 3.86 -8.26
C PRO A 167 -13.52 4.36 -9.11
N ASN A 168 -13.24 4.71 -10.36
CA ASN A 168 -14.25 5.10 -11.34
C ASN A 168 -15.13 6.33 -10.96
N GLN A 169 -14.68 7.15 -10.03
CA GLN A 169 -15.39 8.36 -9.61
C GLN A 169 -14.55 9.60 -9.90
N LYS A 170 -15.24 10.66 -10.28
CA LYS A 170 -14.60 11.98 -10.38
C LYS A 170 -14.35 12.52 -8.98
N LYS A 171 -13.21 13.15 -8.80
CA LYS A 171 -12.87 13.87 -7.61
C LYS A 171 -13.91 14.96 -7.32
N ARG A 172 -14.38 15.02 -6.07
CA ARG A 172 -15.43 15.95 -5.62
C ARG A 172 -14.86 17.21 -4.99
N ALA A 173 -13.70 17.11 -4.34
CA ALA A 173 -13.05 18.24 -3.67
C ALA A 173 -11.56 18.30 -4.00
N LYS A 174 -11.04 19.54 -4.13
CA LYS A 174 -9.60 19.78 -4.30
C LYS A 174 -8.89 19.72 -2.95
N ALA A 175 -7.63 19.33 -2.97
CA ALA A 175 -6.77 19.44 -1.81
C ALA A 175 -6.72 20.90 -1.31
N ALA A 176 -6.72 21.07 0.00
CA ALA A 176 -6.66 22.39 0.63
C ALA A 176 -6.02 22.30 2.00
N PHE A 177 -5.57 23.44 2.51
CA PHE A 177 -5.15 23.59 3.88
C PHE A 177 -6.27 23.11 4.84
N TYR A 178 -5.92 22.47 5.94
CA TYR A 178 -6.83 21.74 6.82
C TYR A 178 -8.12 22.52 7.14
N SER A 179 -8.00 23.79 7.56
CA SER A 179 -9.15 24.63 7.91
C SER A 179 -9.94 25.18 6.72
N GLN A 180 -9.44 25.04 5.51
CA GLN A 180 -10.02 25.54 4.27
C GLN A 180 -10.60 24.44 3.38
N TYR A 181 -10.40 23.19 3.77
CA TYR A 181 -10.89 22.05 3.00
C TYR A 181 -12.42 22.05 2.93
N LYS A 182 -12.96 21.91 1.73
CA LYS A 182 -14.40 22.00 1.43
C LYS A 182 -15.04 20.63 1.16
N GLY A 183 -14.23 19.57 1.10
CA GLY A 183 -14.72 18.20 0.97
C GLY A 183 -15.16 17.60 2.31
N ASP A 184 -15.54 16.33 2.26
CA ASP A 184 -15.81 15.55 3.45
C ASP A 184 -14.49 15.18 4.16
N VAL A 185 -14.29 15.69 5.36
CA VAL A 185 -13.09 15.40 6.16
C VAL A 185 -12.99 13.92 6.56
N HIS A 186 -14.11 13.21 6.57
CA HIS A 186 -14.16 11.77 6.85
C HIS A 186 -13.77 10.92 5.65
N ASP A 187 -13.82 11.52 4.46
CA ASP A 187 -13.43 10.89 3.19
C ASP A 187 -12.11 11.48 2.63
N ALA A 188 -11.29 12.01 3.51
CA ALA A 188 -10.01 12.63 3.18
C ALA A 188 -8.87 12.08 4.01
N PHE A 189 -7.66 12.18 3.47
CA PHE A 189 -6.43 11.90 4.17
C PHE A 189 -5.63 13.16 4.41
N TRP A 190 -4.71 13.09 5.36
CA TRP A 190 -3.87 14.19 5.77
C TRP A 190 -2.53 14.19 5.01
N TYR A 191 -2.00 15.38 4.73
CA TYR A 191 -0.70 15.56 4.09
C TYR A 191 0.05 16.72 4.74
N PHE A 192 1.36 16.70 4.69
CA PHE A 192 2.22 17.71 5.32
C PHE A 192 1.92 19.13 4.83
N ASP A 193 1.82 19.26 3.52
CA ASP A 193 1.69 20.56 2.84
C ASP A 193 0.99 20.40 1.47
N ARG A 194 0.94 21.51 0.77
CA ARG A 194 0.34 21.60 -0.56
C ARG A 194 1.05 20.68 -1.56
N GLU A 195 2.38 20.70 -1.56
CA GLU A 195 3.18 19.92 -2.50
C GLU A 195 2.85 18.43 -2.41
N MET A 196 2.83 17.89 -1.20
CA MET A 196 2.54 16.48 -0.98
C MET A 196 1.09 16.13 -1.34
N ALA A 197 0.13 16.99 -1.02
CA ALA A 197 -1.26 16.80 -1.37
C ALA A 197 -1.48 16.83 -2.90
N GLU A 198 -0.87 17.81 -3.59
CA GLU A 198 -0.96 17.91 -5.05
C GLU A 198 -0.22 16.77 -5.77
N ALA A 199 0.92 16.31 -5.23
CA ALA A 199 1.63 15.13 -5.75
C ALA A 199 0.74 13.87 -5.66
N THR A 200 0.01 13.70 -4.56
CA THR A 200 -0.97 12.61 -4.41
C THR A 200 -2.07 12.71 -5.47
N GLU A 201 -2.66 13.89 -5.64
CA GLU A 201 -3.71 14.10 -6.64
C GLU A 201 -3.21 13.86 -8.07
N ALA A 202 -1.99 14.26 -8.37
CA ALA A 202 -1.37 14.02 -9.67
C ALA A 202 -1.18 12.51 -9.95
N ARG A 203 -0.88 11.71 -8.91
CA ARG A 203 -0.85 10.25 -9.04
C ARG A 203 -2.24 9.67 -9.34
N TYR A 204 -3.28 10.18 -8.71
CA TYR A 204 -4.65 9.69 -8.92
C TYR A 204 -5.14 9.92 -10.36
N VAL A 205 -4.71 10.98 -11.00
CA VAL A 205 -5.03 11.26 -12.44
C VAL A 205 -4.39 10.20 -13.36
N GLN A 206 -3.35 9.52 -12.92
CA GLN A 206 -2.67 8.46 -13.69
C GLN A 206 -3.35 7.10 -13.54
N SER A 207 -4.46 7.01 -12.81
CA SER A 207 -5.23 5.77 -12.66
C SER A 207 -5.63 5.19 -14.01
N ARG A 208 -5.39 3.90 -14.18
CA ARG A 208 -5.64 3.16 -15.43
C ARG A 208 -6.98 2.42 -15.42
N GLY A 209 -7.58 2.27 -14.23
CA GLY A 209 -8.76 1.45 -14.03
C GLY A 209 -8.45 -0.04 -13.96
N LYS A 210 -9.42 -0.80 -13.47
CA LYS A 210 -9.38 -2.27 -13.50
C LYS A 210 -10.12 -2.76 -14.71
N GLU A 211 -9.44 -3.55 -15.51
CA GLU A 211 -10.03 -4.22 -16.65
C GLU A 211 -10.27 -5.68 -16.30
N GLU A 212 -11.36 -6.23 -16.81
CA GLU A 212 -11.67 -7.65 -16.61
C GLU A 212 -10.61 -8.50 -17.28
N GLN A 213 -9.99 -9.39 -16.52
CA GLN A 213 -9.04 -10.38 -17.03
C GLN A 213 -9.70 -11.75 -17.05
N TYR A 214 -9.55 -12.44 -18.17
CA TYR A 214 -10.06 -13.78 -18.34
C TYR A 214 -8.89 -14.76 -18.46
N LEU A 215 -8.99 -15.85 -17.72
CA LEU A 215 -8.07 -16.96 -17.85
C LEU A 215 -8.60 -17.92 -18.91
N GLY A 216 -7.80 -18.15 -19.95
CA GLY A 216 -8.08 -19.13 -20.97
C GLY A 216 -7.12 -20.32 -20.87
N PHE A 217 -7.55 -21.45 -21.36
CA PHE A 217 -6.71 -22.64 -21.49
C PHE A 217 -6.48 -22.90 -22.96
N GLU A 218 -5.25 -23.26 -23.30
CA GLU A 218 -4.86 -23.63 -24.64
C GLU A 218 -4.54 -25.12 -24.66
N GLN A 219 -5.10 -25.84 -25.63
CA GLN A 219 -4.82 -27.25 -25.89
C GLN A 219 -4.47 -27.43 -27.37
N SER A 220 -3.36 -28.09 -27.65
CA SER A 220 -2.90 -28.34 -29.02
C SER A 220 -2.86 -27.07 -29.89
N GLY A 221 -2.42 -25.95 -29.34
CA GLY A 221 -2.33 -24.67 -30.03
C GLY A 221 -3.65 -23.92 -30.23
N SER A 222 -4.75 -24.41 -29.66
CA SER A 222 -6.08 -23.77 -29.75
C SER A 222 -6.60 -23.40 -28.39
N LEU A 223 -7.15 -22.20 -28.28
CA LEU A 223 -7.83 -21.76 -27.05
C LEU A 223 -9.11 -22.58 -26.86
N LEU A 224 -9.25 -23.18 -25.70
CA LEU A 224 -10.51 -23.83 -25.32
C LEU A 224 -11.58 -22.76 -25.11
N ALA A 225 -12.82 -23.13 -25.47
CA ALA A 225 -13.97 -22.25 -25.25
C ALA A 225 -14.10 -21.89 -23.76
N TYR A 226 -14.27 -20.62 -23.49
CA TYR A 226 -14.51 -20.13 -22.14
C TYR A 226 -15.73 -19.20 -22.10
N ASP A 227 -16.39 -19.17 -20.96
CA ASP A 227 -17.52 -18.27 -20.72
C ASP A 227 -17.01 -16.98 -20.06
N LYS A 228 -17.13 -15.86 -20.77
CA LYS A 228 -16.74 -14.54 -20.26
C LYS A 228 -17.49 -14.13 -18.99
N LYS A 229 -18.65 -14.70 -18.74
CA LYS A 229 -19.44 -14.43 -17.53
C LYS A 229 -18.93 -15.18 -16.30
N GLN A 230 -18.04 -16.14 -16.48
CA GLN A 230 -17.49 -16.99 -15.42
C GLN A 230 -16.01 -16.75 -15.16
N HIS A 231 -15.52 -15.58 -15.43
CA HIS A 231 -14.09 -15.22 -15.45
C HIS A 231 -13.29 -15.53 -14.16
N VAL A 232 -13.94 -15.73 -13.04
CA VAL A 232 -13.28 -16.13 -11.78
C VAL A 232 -13.39 -17.64 -11.53
N ARG A 233 -14.24 -18.33 -12.28
CA ARG A 233 -14.57 -19.74 -12.07
C ARG A 233 -14.57 -20.54 -13.37
N VAL A 234 -13.77 -20.16 -14.34
CA VAL A 234 -13.63 -20.93 -15.56
C VAL A 234 -13.13 -22.31 -15.20
N GLN A 235 -14.05 -23.25 -15.16
CA GLN A 235 -13.67 -24.68 -15.20
C GLN A 235 -13.51 -25.04 -16.67
N PRO A 236 -12.28 -25.23 -17.13
CA PRO A 236 -12.08 -25.66 -18.51
C PRO A 236 -12.76 -27.01 -18.70
N ARG A 237 -13.63 -27.08 -19.68
CA ARG A 237 -14.13 -28.37 -20.14
C ARG A 237 -13.08 -28.95 -21.07
N PHE A 238 -12.30 -29.84 -20.58
CA PHE A 238 -11.34 -30.60 -21.38
C PHE A 238 -11.73 -32.06 -21.40
N ASN A 239 -11.39 -32.72 -22.49
CA ASN A 239 -11.52 -34.15 -22.58
C ASN A 239 -10.17 -34.79 -22.16
N PRO A 240 -10.06 -35.38 -20.97
CA PRO A 240 -8.79 -35.96 -20.51
C PRO A 240 -8.29 -37.16 -21.32
N LYS A 241 -9.09 -37.61 -22.27
CA LYS A 241 -8.73 -38.74 -23.17
C LYS A 241 -8.21 -38.28 -24.53
N ALA A 242 -8.17 -36.96 -24.81
CA ALA A 242 -7.97 -36.51 -26.18
C ALA A 242 -6.49 -36.52 -26.62
N ASP A 243 -5.59 -36.20 -25.75
CA ASP A 243 -4.17 -36.20 -26.05
C ASP A 243 -3.39 -36.09 -24.76
N GLY A 244 -2.24 -36.64 -24.72
CA GLY A 244 -1.36 -36.72 -23.54
C GLY A 244 -0.79 -35.37 -23.07
N ILE A 245 -1.53 -34.32 -23.16
CA ILE A 245 -1.74 -33.24 -22.24
C ILE A 245 -0.56 -32.34 -21.90
N THR A 246 -0.44 -31.27 -22.63
CA THR A 246 0.22 -30.06 -22.18
C THR A 246 -0.82 -28.95 -22.07
N PHE A 247 -1.06 -28.43 -20.87
CA PHE A 247 -1.89 -27.27 -20.69
C PHE A 247 -1.02 -26.01 -20.68
N HIS A 248 -1.36 -25.05 -21.51
CA HIS A 248 -0.81 -23.71 -21.44
C HIS A 248 -1.89 -22.79 -20.89
N LEU A 249 -1.63 -22.23 -19.73
CA LEU A 249 -2.49 -21.20 -19.16
C LEU A 249 -2.14 -19.87 -19.82
N LYS A 250 -3.12 -19.24 -20.45
CA LYS A 250 -2.96 -17.94 -21.06
C LYS A 250 -3.94 -16.96 -20.43
N ALA A 251 -3.43 -15.89 -19.85
CA ALA A 251 -4.25 -14.76 -19.45
C ALA A 251 -4.69 -14.00 -20.70
N VAL A 252 -5.99 -13.77 -20.83
CA VAL A 252 -6.56 -12.99 -21.92
C VAL A 252 -7.19 -11.74 -21.31
N CYS A 253 -6.61 -10.60 -21.60
CA CYS A 253 -7.16 -9.31 -21.28
C CYS A 253 -8.10 -8.86 -22.40
N THR A 254 -9.28 -8.34 -22.05
CA THR A 254 -10.36 -8.07 -23.02
C THR A 254 -10.44 -6.62 -23.48
N ASP A 255 -9.51 -5.79 -23.07
CA ASP A 255 -9.52 -4.34 -23.32
C ASP A 255 -8.48 -3.87 -24.32
N SER A 256 -8.48 -2.56 -24.56
CA SER A 256 -7.50 -1.90 -25.43
C SER A 256 -6.06 -1.90 -24.86
N LEU A 257 -5.88 -2.20 -23.59
CA LEU A 257 -4.59 -2.32 -22.92
C LEU A 257 -4.03 -3.75 -22.99
N ARG A 258 -4.80 -4.66 -23.55
CA ARG A 258 -4.49 -6.08 -23.68
C ARG A 258 -3.05 -6.35 -24.13
N THR A 259 -2.59 -5.64 -25.16
CA THR A 259 -1.24 -5.81 -25.69
C THR A 259 -0.18 -5.40 -24.68
N LYS A 260 -0.39 -4.25 -24.01
CA LYS A 260 0.58 -3.76 -23.01
C LYS A 260 0.66 -4.65 -21.78
N LEU A 261 -0.47 -5.11 -21.28
CA LEU A 261 -0.51 -6.00 -20.10
C LEU A 261 0.08 -7.38 -20.43
N SER A 262 -0.15 -7.91 -21.62
CA SER A 262 0.45 -9.20 -22.03
C SER A 262 1.95 -9.11 -22.23
N ASP A 263 2.47 -7.98 -22.69
CA ASP A 263 3.89 -7.77 -22.90
C ASP A 263 4.63 -7.48 -21.59
N GLU A 264 4.03 -6.68 -20.71
CA GLU A 264 4.61 -6.36 -19.39
C GLU A 264 4.56 -7.55 -18.42
N HIS A 265 3.63 -8.48 -18.62
CA HIS A 265 3.42 -9.65 -17.76
C HIS A 265 3.61 -10.99 -18.50
N ALA A 266 4.42 -10.99 -19.55
CA ALA A 266 4.78 -12.23 -20.24
C ALA A 266 5.35 -13.28 -19.27
N ASP A 267 5.99 -12.83 -18.19
CA ASP A 267 6.49 -13.69 -17.10
C ASP A 267 5.44 -14.05 -16.04
N ALA A 268 4.21 -13.55 -16.14
CA ALA A 268 3.14 -13.87 -15.20
C ALA A 268 2.60 -15.30 -15.35
N THR A 269 2.91 -15.97 -16.45
CA THR A 269 2.56 -17.38 -16.67
C THR A 269 2.93 -18.30 -15.50
N PRO A 270 4.13 -18.18 -14.88
CA PRO A 270 4.48 -18.96 -13.68
C PRO A 270 3.63 -18.64 -12.45
N THR A 271 3.16 -17.41 -12.31
CA THR A 271 2.33 -16.99 -11.18
C THR A 271 0.91 -17.52 -11.30
N ILE A 272 0.39 -17.55 -12.52
CA ILE A 272 -0.92 -18.15 -12.83
C ILE A 272 -0.91 -19.66 -12.61
N SER A 273 0.16 -20.35 -12.97
CA SER A 273 0.32 -21.77 -12.70
C SER A 273 0.39 -22.10 -11.20
N ARG A 274 0.86 -21.18 -10.36
CA ARG A 274 0.83 -21.32 -8.89
C ARG A 274 -0.57 -21.19 -8.30
N ILE A 275 -1.41 -20.33 -8.86
CA ILE A 275 -2.81 -20.17 -8.41
C ILE A 275 -3.64 -21.41 -8.76
N CYS A 276 -3.36 -22.05 -9.87
CA CYS A 276 -4.05 -23.25 -10.32
C CYS A 276 -3.44 -24.57 -9.79
N GLY A 277 -2.35 -24.48 -9.01
CA GLY A 277 -1.55 -25.64 -8.61
C GLY A 277 -0.62 -26.12 -9.72
N PRO A 278 0.31 -27.03 -9.42
CA PRO A 278 1.15 -27.64 -10.44
C PRO A 278 0.25 -28.31 -11.46
N VAL A 279 0.49 -28.04 -12.73
CA VAL A 279 -0.14 -28.80 -13.81
C VAL A 279 0.43 -30.20 -13.71
N GLU A 280 -0.23 -31.07 -12.95
CA GLU A 280 0.12 -32.48 -12.96
C GLU A 280 -0.18 -33.05 -14.36
N LYS A 281 0.78 -33.77 -14.88
CA LYS A 281 0.53 -34.62 -16.06
C LYS A 281 -0.56 -35.61 -15.64
N VAL A 282 -1.74 -35.41 -16.12
CA VAL A 282 -2.80 -36.42 -16.04
C VAL A 282 -2.47 -37.42 -17.11
N ASN A 283 -1.89 -38.56 -16.75
CA ASN A 283 -1.65 -39.68 -17.61
C ASN A 283 -2.95 -40.33 -18.05
#